data_9a74ac35fac805933cbb487f5ee3656f
#
_entry.id   9a74ac35fac805933cbb487f5ee3656f
#
_cell.length_a   1.000
_cell.length_b   1.000
_cell.length_c   1.000
_cell.angle_alpha   90.00
_cell.angle_beta   90.00
_cell.angle_gamma   90.00
#
_symmetry.space_group_name_H-M   'P 1'
#
loop_
_entity.id
_entity.type
_entity.pdbx_description
1 polymer ?
#
loop_
_entity_poly.entity_id
_entity_poly.type
_entity_poly.pdbx_seq_one_letter_code
_entity_poly.pdbx_strand_id
1 'polypeptide(L)'
;MRVDRALVIDAAVLGAALVLFCLNNQVIKEAIAGTPVGDFFKNYFNDVLGGIAFLAYTNIVIGLVRPAVRLRRLMPIAAYLFLCGLFWEYAAPLFVAGSVSDPWDVACYVVGGVGYGAVLRFCRMRDAAAS
;
A
#
# COMPACT_ATOMS: atom_id res chain seq x y z
N MET A 1 2.72 -27.83 -9.97
CA MET A 1 2.24 -26.88 -8.94
C MET A 1 1.68 -25.63 -9.63
N ARG A 2 0.38 -25.40 -9.49
CA ARG A 2 -0.20 -24.16 -10.05
C ARG A 2 0.19 -22.99 -9.14
N VAL A 3 0.93 -22.05 -9.71
CA VAL A 3 1.22 -20.80 -9.00
C VAL A 3 -0.08 -20.00 -8.95
N ASP A 4 -0.48 -19.61 -7.75
CA ASP A 4 -1.68 -18.79 -7.56
C ASP A 4 -1.47 -17.42 -8.20
N ARG A 5 -2.29 -17.09 -9.21
CA ARG A 5 -2.23 -15.83 -9.93
C ARG A 5 -2.31 -14.62 -8.99
N ALA A 6 -3.14 -14.71 -7.96
CA ALA A 6 -3.27 -13.63 -6.98
C ALA A 6 -1.96 -13.41 -6.20
N LEU A 7 -1.28 -14.50 -5.85
CA LEU A 7 0.02 -14.43 -5.17
C LEU A 7 1.08 -13.73 -6.05
N VAL A 8 1.09 -14.08 -7.34
CA VAL A 8 2.03 -13.45 -8.30
C VAL A 8 1.74 -11.96 -8.43
N ILE A 9 0.47 -11.56 -8.51
CA ILE A 9 0.07 -10.15 -8.60
C ILE A 9 0.51 -9.40 -7.35
N ASP A 10 0.22 -9.92 -6.16
CA ASP A 10 0.61 -9.28 -4.91
C ASP A 10 2.14 -9.15 -4.79
N ALA A 11 2.88 -10.17 -5.19
CA ALA A 11 4.34 -10.14 -5.19
C ALA A 11 4.90 -9.10 -6.16
N ALA A 12 4.34 -9.02 -7.37
CA ALA A 12 4.74 -8.04 -8.38
C ALA A 12 4.43 -6.61 -7.92
N VAL A 13 3.26 -6.39 -7.33
CA VAL A 13 2.86 -5.07 -6.80
C VAL A 13 3.75 -4.67 -5.62
N LEU A 14 4.04 -5.59 -4.72
CA LEU A 14 4.96 -5.32 -3.60
C LEU A 14 6.34 -4.92 -4.12
N GLY A 15 6.88 -5.65 -5.07
CA GLY A 15 8.16 -5.33 -5.69
C GLY A 15 8.15 -3.97 -6.38
N ALA A 16 7.11 -3.67 -7.15
CA ALA A 16 6.95 -2.37 -7.81
C ALA A 16 6.84 -1.22 -6.80
N ALA A 17 6.08 -1.41 -5.71
CA ALA A 17 5.95 -0.40 -4.65
C ALA A 17 7.30 -0.11 -3.98
N LEU A 18 8.09 -1.14 -3.71
CA LEU A 18 9.42 -0.99 -3.11
C LEU A 18 10.39 -0.27 -4.06
N VAL A 19 10.36 -0.60 -5.36
CA VAL A 19 11.17 0.09 -6.36
C VAL A 19 10.77 1.56 -6.47
N LEU A 20 9.47 1.86 -6.53
CA LEU A 20 8.98 3.25 -6.57
C LEU A 20 9.34 4.02 -5.30
N PHE A 21 9.28 3.37 -4.15
CA PHE A 21 9.71 3.96 -2.88
C PHE A 21 11.18 4.38 -2.94
N CYS A 22 12.05 3.50 -3.40
CA CYS A 22 13.47 3.80 -3.56
C CYS A 22 13.71 4.92 -4.57
N LEU A 23 13.05 4.87 -5.73
CA LEU A 23 13.17 5.91 -6.76
C LEU A 23 12.66 7.25 -6.26
N ASN A 24 11.55 7.28 -5.54
CA ASN A 24 11.01 8.52 -4.98
C ASN A 24 12.01 9.15 -4.00
N ASN A 25 12.60 8.36 -3.13
CA ASN A 25 13.53 8.87 -2.13
C ASN A 25 14.86 9.32 -2.71
N GLN A 26 15.34 8.70 -3.80
CA GLN A 26 16.65 8.98 -4.38
C GLN A 26 16.61 9.98 -5.52
N VAL A 27 15.54 10.02 -6.30
CA VAL A 27 15.49 10.78 -7.56
C VAL A 27 14.26 11.66 -7.68
N ILE A 28 13.05 11.10 -7.54
CA ILE A 28 11.80 11.75 -7.95
C ILE A 28 11.55 13.04 -7.16
N LYS A 29 11.58 12.97 -5.85
CA LYS A 29 11.25 14.12 -5.02
C LYS A 29 12.26 15.27 -5.11
N GLU A 30 13.49 14.99 -5.47
CA GLU A 30 14.49 16.03 -5.75
C GLU A 30 14.30 16.63 -7.14
N ALA A 31 13.96 15.80 -8.14
CA ALA A 31 13.77 16.23 -9.51
C ALA A 31 12.60 17.19 -9.69
N ILE A 32 11.55 17.05 -8.87
CA ILE A 32 10.34 17.89 -8.92
C ILE A 32 10.16 18.76 -7.69
N ALA A 33 11.23 18.96 -6.91
CA ALA A 33 11.22 19.81 -5.73
C ALA A 33 10.83 21.26 -6.10
N GLY A 34 10.06 21.92 -5.23
CA GLY A 34 9.59 23.27 -5.45
C GLY A 34 8.32 23.40 -6.27
N THR A 35 7.73 22.28 -6.73
CA THR A 35 6.43 22.26 -7.40
C THR A 35 5.35 21.74 -6.47
N PRO A 36 4.03 22.05 -6.68
CA PRO A 36 2.95 21.46 -5.88
C PRO A 36 2.93 19.92 -5.95
N VAL A 37 3.25 19.35 -7.11
CA VAL A 37 3.38 17.90 -7.29
C VAL A 37 4.57 17.38 -6.47
N GLY A 38 5.68 18.11 -6.44
CA GLY A 38 6.85 17.77 -5.64
C GLY A 38 6.54 17.71 -4.14
N ASP A 39 5.72 18.62 -3.63
CA ASP A 39 5.30 18.59 -2.22
C ASP A 39 4.53 17.33 -1.88
N PHE A 40 3.62 16.87 -2.76
CA PHE A 40 2.93 15.61 -2.59
C PHE A 40 3.90 14.43 -2.56
N PHE A 41 4.82 14.35 -3.52
CA PHE A 41 5.81 13.26 -3.57
C PHE A 41 6.75 13.25 -2.38
N LYS A 42 7.09 14.43 -1.86
CA LYS A 42 7.94 14.55 -0.68
C LYS A 42 7.24 14.08 0.59
N ASN A 43 5.97 14.46 0.77
CA ASN A 43 5.28 14.32 2.05
C ASN A 43 4.38 13.07 2.13
N TYR A 44 3.74 12.67 1.03
CA TYR A 44 2.64 11.70 1.08
C TYR A 44 2.79 10.49 0.17
N PHE A 45 3.55 10.58 -0.90
CA PHE A 45 3.65 9.51 -1.89
C PHE A 45 4.17 8.20 -1.28
N ASN A 46 5.15 8.27 -0.38
CA ASN A 46 5.68 7.11 0.31
C ASN A 46 4.62 6.42 1.17
N ASP A 47 3.71 7.17 1.77
CA ASP A 47 2.64 6.60 2.59
C ASP A 47 1.59 5.90 1.74
N VAL A 48 1.26 6.45 0.58
CA VAL A 48 0.39 5.77 -0.40
C VAL A 48 1.03 4.45 -0.84
N LEU A 49 2.32 4.45 -1.19
CA LEU A 49 3.06 3.24 -1.52
C LEU A 49 3.12 2.26 -0.35
N GLY A 50 3.28 2.78 0.87
CA GLY A 50 3.26 1.99 2.09
C GLY A 50 1.97 1.23 2.27
N GLY A 51 0.81 1.89 2.06
CA GLY A 51 -0.49 1.24 2.12
C GLY A 51 -0.64 0.12 1.10
N ILE A 52 -0.21 0.35 -0.13
CA ILE A 52 -0.21 -0.67 -1.19
C ILE A 52 0.69 -1.84 -0.81
N ALA A 53 1.92 -1.55 -0.36
CA ALA A 53 2.90 -2.57 0.01
C ALA A 53 2.43 -3.41 1.19
N PHE A 54 1.87 -2.78 2.22
CA PHE A 54 1.36 -3.50 3.39
C PHE A 54 0.20 -4.42 3.04
N LEU A 55 -0.73 -3.96 2.21
CA LEU A 55 -1.83 -4.81 1.77
C LEU A 55 -1.33 -6.00 0.93
N ALA A 56 -0.45 -5.74 -0.03
CA ALA A 56 0.13 -6.79 -0.86
C ALA A 56 0.89 -7.81 -0.02
N TYR A 57 1.75 -7.35 0.87
CA TYR A 57 2.51 -8.20 1.79
C TYR A 57 1.59 -9.06 2.66
N THR A 58 0.59 -8.45 3.27
CA THR A 58 -0.37 -9.15 4.13
C THR A 58 -1.13 -10.21 3.36
N ASN A 59 -1.58 -9.91 2.14
CA ASN A 59 -2.26 -10.88 1.29
C ASN A 59 -1.33 -12.00 0.82
N ILE A 60 -0.04 -11.74 0.62
CA ILE A 60 0.95 -12.79 0.35
C ILE A 60 1.01 -13.77 1.53
N VAL A 61 1.22 -13.26 2.73
CA VAL A 61 1.33 -14.08 3.94
C VAL A 61 0.05 -14.89 4.18
N ILE A 62 -1.10 -14.22 4.12
CA ILE A 62 -2.40 -14.89 4.27
C ILE A 62 -2.62 -15.92 3.16
N GLY A 63 -2.26 -15.58 1.92
CA GLY A 63 -2.42 -16.45 0.77
C GLY A 63 -1.60 -17.72 0.85
N LEU A 64 -0.45 -17.69 1.51
CA LEU A 64 0.39 -18.86 1.73
C LEU A 64 -0.18 -19.78 2.82
N VAL A 65 -0.87 -19.22 3.80
CA VAL A 65 -1.39 -19.97 4.95
C VAL A 65 -2.87 -20.35 4.75
N ARG A 66 -3.71 -19.38 4.42
CA ARG A 66 -5.16 -19.56 4.24
C ARG A 66 -5.69 -18.66 3.11
N PRO A 67 -5.62 -19.10 1.85
CA PRO A 67 -6.05 -18.29 0.70
C PRO A 67 -7.49 -17.79 0.77
N ALA A 68 -8.37 -18.49 1.45
CA ALA A 68 -9.79 -18.14 1.56
C ALA A 68 -10.04 -16.87 2.40
N VAL A 69 -9.11 -16.48 3.27
CA VAL A 69 -9.27 -15.31 4.16
C VAL A 69 -8.50 -14.07 3.70
N ARG A 70 -8.06 -14.04 2.45
CA ARG A 70 -7.42 -12.85 1.88
C ARG A 70 -8.31 -11.63 1.99
N LEU A 71 -7.69 -10.46 2.21
CA LEU A 71 -8.38 -9.19 2.26
C LEU A 71 -8.82 -8.78 0.85
N ARG A 72 -10.09 -8.95 0.55
CA ARG A 72 -10.66 -8.67 -0.78
C ARG A 72 -11.74 -7.59 -0.75
N ARG A 73 -12.40 -7.40 0.39
CA ARG A 73 -13.44 -6.39 0.57
C ARG A 73 -12.82 -5.07 1.00
N LEU A 74 -13.35 -3.97 0.49
CA LEU A 74 -12.80 -2.63 0.74
C LEU A 74 -12.91 -2.21 2.20
N MET A 75 -13.98 -2.57 2.89
CA MET A 75 -14.14 -2.20 4.32
C MET A 75 -13.10 -2.85 5.24
N PRO A 76 -12.86 -4.18 5.18
CA PRO A 76 -11.77 -4.78 5.95
C PRO A 76 -10.39 -4.25 5.58
N ILE A 77 -10.15 -3.98 4.31
CA ILE A 77 -8.89 -3.37 3.84
C ILE A 77 -8.70 -1.99 4.48
N ALA A 78 -9.72 -1.14 4.42
CA ALA A 78 -9.69 0.20 4.99
C ALA A 78 -9.47 0.14 6.51
N ALA A 79 -10.18 -0.72 7.21
CA ALA A 79 -10.04 -0.90 8.66
C ALA A 79 -8.63 -1.38 9.04
N TYR A 80 -8.11 -2.37 8.33
CA TYR A 80 -6.77 -2.92 8.55
C TYR A 80 -5.70 -1.84 8.37
N LEU A 81 -5.75 -1.12 7.27
CA LEU A 81 -4.75 -0.08 6.97
C LEU A 81 -4.88 1.14 7.87
N PHE A 82 -6.09 1.48 8.27
CA PHE A 82 -6.31 2.53 9.27
C PHE A 82 -5.63 2.16 10.60
N LEU A 83 -5.80 0.92 11.07
CA LEU A 83 -5.13 0.44 12.28
C LEU A 83 -3.61 0.41 12.13
N CYS A 84 -3.10 -0.03 10.97
CA CYS A 84 -1.67 -0.01 10.68
C CYS A 84 -1.13 1.42 10.66
N GLY A 85 -1.85 2.34 10.04
CA GLY A 85 -1.48 3.75 10.01
C GLY A 85 -1.45 4.37 11.40
N LEU A 86 -2.47 4.12 12.21
CA LEU A 86 -2.50 4.57 13.61
C LEU A 86 -1.32 4.02 14.42
N PHE A 87 -1.01 2.74 14.23
CA PHE A 87 0.13 2.13 14.89
C PHE A 87 1.42 2.85 14.55
N TRP A 88 1.67 3.10 13.25
CA TRP A 88 2.87 3.81 12.83
C TRP A 88 2.91 5.24 13.36
N GLU A 89 1.79 5.97 13.31
CA GLU A 89 1.74 7.37 13.74
C GLU A 89 1.93 7.56 15.23
N TYR A 90 1.41 6.65 16.05
CA TYR A 90 1.44 6.76 17.50
C TYR A 90 2.53 5.90 18.16
N ALA A 91 2.90 4.77 17.56
CA ALA A 91 3.96 3.90 18.09
C ALA A 91 5.35 4.30 17.60
N ALA A 92 5.50 4.68 16.33
CA ALA A 92 6.79 5.04 15.77
C ALA A 92 7.48 6.21 16.50
N PRO A 93 6.78 7.30 16.90
CA PRO A 93 7.40 8.37 17.67
C PRO A 93 7.97 7.93 19.01
N LEU A 94 7.50 6.82 19.59
CA LEU A 94 8.03 6.28 20.84
C LEU A 94 9.40 5.59 20.65
N PHE A 95 9.69 5.12 19.44
CA PHE A 95 10.88 4.33 19.14
C PHE A 95 11.86 5.05 18.20
N VAL A 96 11.38 6.00 17.39
CA VAL A 96 12.18 6.69 16.39
C VAL A 96 12.27 8.18 16.75
N ALA A 97 13.47 8.63 17.09
CA ALA A 97 13.73 10.04 17.41
C ALA A 97 13.45 10.93 16.20
N GLY A 98 12.74 12.04 16.41
CA GLY A 98 12.41 13.00 15.36
C GLY A 98 11.20 12.63 14.50
N SER A 99 10.54 11.51 14.78
CA SER A 99 9.29 11.14 14.12
C SER A 99 8.15 12.03 14.61
N VAL A 100 7.38 12.61 13.66
CA VAL A 100 6.23 13.48 13.94
C VAL A 100 4.96 12.80 13.47
N SER A 101 3.94 12.78 14.34
CA SER A 101 2.64 12.22 14.02
C SER A 101 1.86 13.16 13.07
N ASP A 102 1.41 12.63 11.93
CA ASP A 102 0.58 13.35 10.95
C ASP A 102 -0.63 12.49 10.56
N PRO A 103 -1.87 12.92 10.93
CA PRO A 103 -3.08 12.17 10.55
C PRO A 103 -3.26 11.98 9.05
N TRP A 104 -2.72 12.87 8.23
CA TRP A 104 -2.78 12.76 6.77
C TRP A 104 -2.00 11.55 6.25
N ASP A 105 -0.95 11.16 6.93
CA ASP A 105 -0.19 9.94 6.58
C ASP A 105 -1.06 8.69 6.72
N VAL A 106 -1.88 8.63 7.76
CA VAL A 106 -2.86 7.55 7.93
C VAL A 106 -3.86 7.53 6.78
N ALA A 107 -4.38 8.69 6.38
CA ALA A 107 -5.29 8.80 5.23
C ALA A 107 -4.63 8.31 3.95
N CYS A 108 -3.37 8.66 3.70
CA CYS A 108 -2.62 8.20 2.53
C CYS A 108 -2.43 6.68 2.53
N TYR A 109 -2.14 6.08 3.67
CA TYR A 109 -2.08 4.63 3.83
C TYR A 109 -3.37 3.95 3.42
N VAL A 110 -4.48 4.44 3.93
CA VAL A 110 -5.82 3.89 3.64
C VAL A 110 -6.15 4.06 2.16
N VAL A 111 -5.92 5.25 1.60
CA VAL A 111 -6.20 5.55 0.18
C VAL A 111 -5.38 4.64 -0.73
N GLY A 112 -4.09 4.46 -0.45
CA GLY A 112 -3.22 3.59 -1.23
C GLY A 112 -3.70 2.15 -1.26
N GLY A 113 -3.97 1.58 -0.09
CA GLY A 113 -4.42 0.19 0.03
C GLY A 113 -5.83 -0.04 -0.51
N VAL A 114 -6.76 0.86 -0.23
CA VAL A 114 -8.13 0.80 -0.78
C VAL A 114 -8.11 0.94 -2.29
N GLY A 115 -7.28 1.83 -2.82
CA GLY A 115 -7.08 1.99 -4.27
C GLY A 115 -6.58 0.70 -4.92
N TYR A 116 -5.58 0.07 -4.34
CA TYR A 116 -5.06 -1.21 -4.81
C TYR A 116 -6.14 -2.31 -4.74
N GLY A 117 -6.85 -2.41 -3.62
CA GLY A 117 -7.95 -3.36 -3.45
C GLY A 117 -9.07 -3.15 -4.45
N ALA A 118 -9.41 -1.89 -4.76
CA ALA A 118 -10.43 -1.54 -5.76
C ALA A 118 -10.00 -1.96 -7.17
N VAL A 119 -8.74 -1.74 -7.53
CA VAL A 119 -8.19 -2.16 -8.83
C VAL A 119 -8.24 -3.68 -8.96
N LEU A 120 -7.83 -4.42 -7.95
CA LEU A 120 -7.91 -5.87 -7.95
C LEU A 120 -9.35 -6.38 -8.09
N ARG A 121 -10.29 -5.75 -7.39
CA ARG A 121 -11.71 -6.10 -7.48
C ARG A 121 -12.24 -5.85 -8.89
N PHE A 122 -11.90 -4.71 -9.48
CA PHE A 122 -12.29 -4.38 -10.85
C PHE A 122 -11.73 -5.40 -11.84
N CYS A 123 -10.46 -5.77 -11.73
CA CYS A 123 -9.83 -6.78 -12.59
C CYS A 123 -10.51 -8.15 -12.47
N ARG A 124 -10.86 -8.56 -11.25
CA ARG A 124 -11.59 -9.82 -11.03
C ARG A 124 -12.98 -9.80 -11.65
N MET A 125 -13.71 -8.69 -11.54
CA MET A 125 -15.03 -8.55 -12.16
C MET A 125 -14.93 -8.59 -13.69
N ARG A 126 -13.91 -7.97 -14.26
CA ARG A 126 -13.65 -7.98 -15.68
C ARG A 126 -13.30 -9.39 -16.20
N ASP A 127 -12.45 -10.12 -15.48
CA ASP A 127 -12.09 -11.50 -15.83
C ASP A 127 -13.32 -12.42 -15.74
N ALA A 128 -14.16 -12.26 -14.74
CA ALA A 128 -15.41 -13.01 -14.60
C ALA A 128 -16.40 -12.71 -15.75
N ALA A 129 -16.47 -11.47 -16.21
CA ALA A 129 -17.33 -11.08 -17.33
C ALA A 129 -16.80 -11.60 -18.68
N ALA A 130 -15.49 -11.83 -18.81
CA ALA A 130 -14.86 -12.33 -20.03
C ALA A 130 -14.88 -13.85 -20.15
N SER A 131 -15.17 -14.56 -19.06
CA SER A 131 -15.29 -16.02 -19.03
C SER A 131 -16.75 -16.52 -19.28
#